data_1b6e78b8d1a56b9fa7f2fe5a4dae20f7
#
_entry.id   1b6e78b8d1a56b9fa7f2fe5a4dae20f7
#
_cell.length_a   1.000
_cell.length_b   1.000
_cell.length_c   1.000
_cell.angle_alpha   90.00
_cell.angle_beta   90.00
_cell.angle_gamma   90.00
#
_symmetry.space_group_name_H-M   'P 1'
#
loop_
_entity.id
_entity.type
_entity.pdbx_description
1 polymer ?
#
loop_
_entity_poly.entity_id
_entity_poly.type
_entity_poly.pdbx_seq_one_letter_code
_entity_poly.pdbx_strand_id
1 'polypeptide(L)'
;SIYNVWSQVLSYFDAFIIGLTATPDKRTIGYFNENFVSEYTREQAVLDGVNVGEDIYLIETDVTKNGATILKQLIERRNRLTRAKRWEQMDEDVFYTQSKLDKDVVNPSQIRTVIRTFKEALHTTLFPYRKEVPKTLIFAKTDSHADDIVQIVREEFGEGNDFCRKITYSAQNPEAVLSSFRNDYNPRIAVTVDMIATGTDVKPIECLLFT
;
A
#
# COMPACT_ATOMS: atom_id res chain seq x y z
N SER A 1 -1.97 21.99 -2.60
CA SER A 1 -2.97 22.44 -1.63
C SER A 1 -3.73 23.63 -2.18
N ILE A 2 -5.07 23.67 -2.04
CA ILE A 2 -5.93 24.80 -2.46
C ILE A 2 -5.59 26.11 -1.74
N TYR A 3 -4.88 26.06 -0.65
CA TYR A 3 -4.43 27.25 0.10
C TYR A 3 -3.14 27.90 -0.42
N ASN A 4 -2.51 27.33 -1.45
CA ASN A 4 -1.28 27.85 -2.03
C ASN A 4 -1.55 28.53 -3.38
N VAL A 5 -0.74 28.21 -4.38
CA VAL A 5 -0.83 28.79 -5.74
C VAL A 5 -2.21 28.60 -6.36
N TRP A 6 -2.89 27.48 -6.09
CA TRP A 6 -4.21 27.20 -6.64
C TRP A 6 -5.31 28.13 -6.12
N SER A 7 -5.21 28.67 -4.91
CA SER A 7 -6.18 29.66 -4.42
C SER A 7 -6.20 30.91 -5.26
N GLN A 8 -5.04 31.34 -5.75
CA GLN A 8 -4.94 32.53 -6.63
C GLN A 8 -5.60 32.27 -8.00
N VAL A 9 -5.44 31.05 -8.54
CA VAL A 9 -6.09 30.64 -9.79
C VAL A 9 -7.61 30.64 -9.61
N LEU A 10 -8.11 30.03 -8.54
CA LEU A 10 -9.54 29.98 -8.27
C LEU A 10 -10.14 31.38 -8.03
N SER A 11 -9.42 32.26 -7.35
CA SER A 11 -9.86 33.64 -7.10
C SER A 11 -9.81 34.54 -8.35
N TYR A 12 -9.11 34.13 -9.40
CA TYR A 12 -9.04 34.89 -10.66
C TYR A 12 -10.36 34.82 -11.44
N PHE A 13 -11.10 33.73 -11.28
CA PHE A 13 -12.35 33.53 -12.01
C PHE A 13 -13.54 34.05 -11.19
N ASP A 14 -14.34 34.90 -11.78
CA ASP A 14 -15.64 35.32 -11.25
C ASP A 14 -16.69 34.25 -11.59
N ALA A 15 -16.66 33.15 -10.83
CA ALA A 15 -17.47 31.98 -11.09
C ALA A 15 -17.86 31.24 -9.80
N PHE A 16 -18.93 30.49 -9.87
CA PHE A 16 -19.27 29.54 -8.80
C PHE A 16 -18.26 28.40 -8.79
N ILE A 17 -17.74 28.09 -7.61
CA ILE A 17 -16.77 27.01 -7.42
C ILE A 17 -17.46 25.82 -6.75
N ILE A 18 -17.40 24.66 -7.41
CA ILE A 18 -17.89 23.40 -6.87
C ILE A 18 -16.70 22.48 -6.66
N GLY A 19 -16.49 22.01 -5.42
CA GLY A 19 -15.47 21.03 -5.06
C GLY A 19 -16.04 19.63 -5.00
N LEU A 20 -15.37 18.68 -5.64
CA LEU A 20 -15.67 17.26 -5.57
C LEU A 20 -14.47 16.53 -4.96
N THR A 21 -14.70 15.70 -3.95
CA THR A 21 -13.65 14.90 -3.31
C THR A 21 -14.23 13.59 -2.77
N ALA A 22 -13.46 12.52 -2.89
CA ALA A 22 -13.75 11.25 -2.24
C ALA A 22 -13.24 11.21 -0.78
N THR A 23 -12.35 12.13 -0.41
CA THR A 23 -11.67 12.18 0.90
C THR A 23 -11.70 13.61 1.45
N PRO A 24 -12.86 14.11 1.89
CA PRO A 24 -12.96 15.44 2.43
C PRO A 24 -12.14 15.55 3.72
N ASP A 25 -11.18 16.49 3.74
CA ASP A 25 -10.46 16.84 4.95
C ASP A 25 -10.94 18.17 5.53
N LYS A 26 -10.57 18.45 6.78
CA LYS A 26 -10.95 19.69 7.47
C LYS A 26 -10.53 20.96 6.72
N ARG A 27 -9.43 20.90 5.95
CA ARG A 27 -8.93 22.03 5.17
C ARG A 27 -9.79 22.28 3.95
N THR A 28 -10.16 21.20 3.25
CA THR A 28 -11.06 21.29 2.09
C THR A 28 -12.43 21.82 2.50
N ILE A 29 -12.99 21.31 3.60
CA ILE A 29 -14.26 21.78 4.15
C ILE A 29 -14.16 23.26 4.58
N GLY A 30 -13.08 23.65 5.25
CA GLY A 30 -12.83 25.03 5.66
C GLY A 30 -12.68 26.01 4.49
N TYR A 31 -12.10 25.59 3.37
CA TYR A 31 -12.00 26.45 2.17
C TYR A 31 -13.37 26.83 1.61
N PHE A 32 -14.35 25.96 1.69
CA PHE A 32 -15.72 26.20 1.25
C PHE A 32 -16.64 26.73 2.37
N ASN A 33 -16.06 27.26 3.46
CA ASN A 33 -16.81 27.81 4.60
C ASN A 33 -17.84 26.82 5.18
N GLU A 34 -17.46 25.55 5.25
CA GLU A 34 -18.33 24.44 5.72
C GLU A 34 -19.61 24.26 4.87
N ASN A 35 -19.65 24.83 3.67
CA ASN A 35 -20.77 24.70 2.77
C ASN A 35 -20.79 23.32 2.10
N PHE A 36 -21.30 22.34 2.79
CA PHE A 36 -21.44 20.97 2.36
C PHE A 36 -22.78 20.79 1.66
N VAL A 37 -22.77 20.65 0.34
CA VAL A 37 -23.99 20.61 -0.47
C VAL A 37 -24.58 19.20 -0.52
N SER A 38 -23.74 18.19 -0.63
CA SER A 38 -24.14 16.78 -0.71
C SER A 38 -23.02 15.86 -0.24
N GLU A 39 -23.39 14.81 0.46
CA GLU A 39 -22.49 13.76 0.91
C GLU A 39 -23.12 12.41 0.61
N TYR A 40 -22.32 11.49 0.11
CA TYR A 40 -22.67 10.08 0.00
C TYR A 40 -21.60 9.29 0.75
N THR A 41 -21.92 8.93 1.99
CA THR A 41 -20.96 8.30 2.89
C THR A 41 -20.67 6.87 2.50
N ARG A 42 -19.53 6.34 2.98
CA ARG A 42 -19.17 4.94 2.79
C ARG A 42 -20.22 4.01 3.38
N GLU A 43 -20.73 4.32 4.58
CA GLU A 43 -21.78 3.55 5.26
C GLU A 43 -23.05 3.49 4.40
N GLN A 44 -23.44 4.62 3.81
CA GLN A 44 -24.60 4.66 2.91
C GLN A 44 -24.34 3.82 1.66
N ALA A 45 -23.14 3.89 1.08
CA ALA A 45 -22.77 3.10 -0.09
C ALA A 45 -22.76 1.58 0.18
N VAL A 46 -22.43 1.16 1.39
CA VAL A 46 -22.52 -0.25 1.82
C VAL A 46 -23.98 -0.67 1.99
N LEU A 47 -24.81 0.17 2.61
CA LEU A 47 -26.26 -0.10 2.79
C LEU A 47 -26.99 -0.19 1.44
N ASP A 48 -26.61 0.65 0.49
CA ASP A 48 -27.18 0.67 -0.87
C ASP A 48 -26.62 -0.46 -1.77
N GLY A 49 -25.68 -1.27 -1.26
CA GLY A 49 -25.04 -2.36 -2.02
C GLY A 49 -24.11 -1.90 -3.15
N VAL A 50 -23.72 -0.63 -3.14
CA VAL A 50 -22.76 -0.05 -4.11
C VAL A 50 -21.32 -0.35 -3.69
N ASN A 51 -21.07 -0.42 -2.39
CA ASN A 51 -19.79 -0.78 -1.80
C ASN A 51 -19.93 -2.01 -0.90
N VAL A 52 -18.81 -2.58 -0.48
CA VAL A 52 -18.77 -3.74 0.44
C VAL A 52 -18.20 -3.33 1.79
N GLY A 53 -18.61 -4.04 2.83
CA GLY A 53 -17.97 -3.94 4.14
C GLY A 53 -16.57 -4.58 4.11
N GLU A 54 -15.79 -4.33 5.16
CA GLU A 54 -14.48 -4.94 5.34
C GLU A 54 -14.33 -5.57 6.72
N ASP A 55 -13.49 -6.60 6.77
CA ASP A 55 -12.96 -7.19 7.99
C ASP A 55 -11.49 -6.79 8.12
N ILE A 56 -11.08 -6.30 9.28
CA ILE A 56 -9.72 -5.83 9.54
C ILE A 56 -8.98 -6.85 10.39
N TYR A 57 -7.86 -7.36 9.86
CA TYR A 57 -6.97 -8.29 10.52
C TYR A 57 -5.62 -7.65 10.78
N LEU A 58 -5.05 -7.86 11.97
CA LEU A 58 -3.73 -7.38 12.33
C LEU A 58 -2.73 -8.53 12.30
N ILE A 59 -1.64 -8.35 11.55
CA ILE A 59 -0.48 -9.24 11.60
C ILE A 59 0.52 -8.63 12.59
N GLU A 60 0.66 -9.25 13.74
CA GLU A 60 1.62 -8.85 14.75
C GLU A 60 2.87 -9.71 14.67
N THR A 61 4.03 -9.07 14.57
CA THR A 61 5.34 -9.73 14.67
C THR A 61 6.03 -9.30 15.96
N ASP A 62 6.97 -10.08 16.45
CA ASP A 62 7.74 -9.71 17.65
C ASP A 62 8.47 -8.37 17.47
N VAL A 63 8.90 -8.10 16.25
CA VAL A 63 9.54 -6.83 15.87
C VAL A 63 8.57 -5.67 15.94
N THR A 64 7.33 -5.84 15.49
CA THR A 64 6.32 -4.78 15.57
C THR A 64 5.82 -4.52 16.98
N LYS A 65 5.83 -5.54 17.85
CA LYS A 65 5.43 -5.40 19.25
C LYS A 65 6.50 -4.74 20.13
N ASN A 66 7.74 -5.20 20.01
CA ASN A 66 8.80 -4.94 20.97
C ASN A 66 9.93 -4.06 20.43
N GLY A 67 9.89 -3.69 19.14
CA GLY A 67 11.04 -3.11 18.47
C GLY A 67 12.10 -4.17 18.17
N ALA A 68 13.21 -3.77 17.59
CA ALA A 68 14.33 -4.65 17.33
C ALA A 68 15.65 -3.99 17.72
N THR A 69 16.53 -4.79 18.33
CA THR A 69 17.93 -4.45 18.52
C THR A 69 18.74 -5.08 17.40
N ILE A 70 19.38 -4.26 16.59
CA ILE A 70 20.34 -4.72 15.58
C ILE A 70 21.70 -4.78 16.25
N LEU A 71 22.17 -6.01 16.47
CA LEU A 71 23.48 -6.25 17.05
C LEU A 71 24.57 -5.73 16.11
N LYS A 72 25.72 -5.38 16.68
CA LYS A 72 26.91 -4.99 15.96
C LYS A 72 27.30 -6.06 14.94
N GLN A 73 26.98 -5.82 13.69
CA GLN A 73 27.27 -6.72 12.56
C GLN A 73 27.33 -5.96 11.24
N LEU A 74 27.84 -6.63 10.22
CA LEU A 74 27.76 -6.12 8.85
C LEU A 74 26.30 -6.14 8.40
N ILE A 75 25.77 -4.97 8.06
CA ILE A 75 24.43 -4.82 7.48
C ILE A 75 24.51 -4.35 6.04
N GLU A 76 23.66 -4.92 5.22
CA GLU A 76 23.45 -4.46 3.86
C GLU A 76 22.57 -3.21 3.87
N ARG A 77 23.15 -2.06 3.57
CA ARG A 77 22.38 -0.85 3.31
C ARG A 77 22.22 -0.65 1.81
N ARG A 78 21.00 -0.45 1.37
CA ARG A 78 20.71 -0.09 -0.02
C ARG A 78 20.51 1.42 -0.14
N ASN A 79 21.20 2.04 -1.07
CA ASN A 79 20.95 3.43 -1.38
C ASN A 79 19.54 3.58 -1.98
N ARG A 80 18.75 4.48 -1.41
CA ARG A 80 17.33 4.68 -1.77
C ARG A 80 17.13 5.09 -3.22
N LEU A 81 18.09 5.84 -3.80
CA LEU A 81 17.99 6.36 -5.17
C LEU A 81 18.68 5.47 -6.20
N THR A 82 19.89 4.98 -5.88
CA THR A 82 20.74 4.26 -6.83
C THR A 82 20.64 2.74 -6.69
N ARG A 83 20.00 2.22 -5.62
CA ARG A 83 19.95 0.80 -5.25
C ARG A 83 21.32 0.16 -5.01
N ALA A 84 22.39 0.95 -5.00
CA ALA A 84 23.71 0.44 -4.71
C ALA A 84 23.73 -0.16 -3.30
N LYS A 85 24.19 -1.40 -3.21
CA LYS A 85 24.39 -2.10 -1.95
C LYS A 85 25.70 -1.64 -1.33
N ARG A 86 25.65 -1.30 -0.07
CA ARG A 86 26.82 -0.98 0.73
C ARG A 86 26.79 -1.82 2.00
N TRP A 87 27.85 -2.56 2.23
CA TRP A 87 28.07 -3.24 3.49
C TRP A 87 28.71 -2.25 4.46
N GLU A 88 28.04 -2.01 5.55
CA GLU A 88 28.52 -1.08 6.58
C GLU A 88 28.62 -1.83 7.90
N GLN A 89 29.79 -1.79 8.52
CA GLN A 89 29.99 -2.33 9.85
C GLN A 89 29.48 -1.31 10.86
N MET A 90 28.59 -1.74 11.72
CA MET A 90 28.11 -0.90 12.81
C MET A 90 29.09 -0.93 13.97
N ASP A 91 29.39 0.23 14.52
CA ASP A 91 30.29 0.36 15.66
C ASP A 91 29.64 0.02 17.00
N GLU A 92 28.30 0.13 17.07
CA GLU A 92 27.49 -0.17 18.26
C GLU A 92 26.17 -0.86 17.89
N ASP A 93 25.55 -1.54 18.87
CA ASP A 93 24.21 -2.07 18.73
C ASP A 93 23.20 -0.92 18.65
N VAL A 94 22.30 -0.96 17.69
CA VAL A 94 21.27 0.07 17.52
C VAL A 94 19.90 -0.49 17.88
N PHE A 95 19.26 0.16 18.84
CA PHE A 95 17.88 -0.14 19.20
C PHE A 95 16.91 0.71 18.37
N TYR A 96 16.06 0.06 17.60
CA TYR A 96 15.00 0.71 16.86
C TYR A 96 13.68 0.56 17.61
N THR A 97 13.06 1.68 17.96
CA THR A 97 11.68 1.68 18.46
C THR A 97 10.72 1.35 17.30
N GLN A 98 9.54 0.82 17.63
CA GLN A 98 8.49 0.47 16.65
C GLN A 98 8.28 1.57 15.60
N SER A 99 8.22 2.83 16.01
CA SER A 99 8.00 3.97 15.10
C SER A 99 9.18 4.32 14.18
N LYS A 100 10.40 3.92 14.53
CA LYS A 100 11.60 4.12 13.71
C LYS A 100 11.87 2.96 12.77
N LEU A 101 11.58 1.73 13.18
CA LEU A 101 11.63 0.55 12.32
C LEU A 101 10.74 0.74 11.09
N ASP A 102 9.58 1.33 11.28
CA ASP A 102 8.61 1.58 10.21
C ASP A 102 9.06 2.63 9.19
N LYS A 103 9.96 3.54 9.56
CA LYS A 103 10.37 4.65 8.70
C LYS A 103 11.69 4.43 7.97
N ASP A 104 12.65 3.79 8.62
CA ASP A 104 14.04 3.87 8.20
C ASP A 104 14.63 2.53 7.72
N VAL A 105 14.03 1.39 8.10
CA VAL A 105 14.60 0.07 7.83
C VAL A 105 13.57 -0.83 7.14
N VAL A 106 13.83 -1.14 5.88
CA VAL A 106 13.14 -2.24 5.19
C VAL A 106 13.86 -3.54 5.56
N ASN A 107 13.23 -4.37 6.39
CA ASN A 107 13.77 -5.66 6.77
C ASN A 107 13.14 -6.78 5.92
N PRO A 108 13.88 -7.40 4.99
CA PRO A 108 13.36 -8.50 4.17
C PRO A 108 12.81 -9.67 4.98
N SER A 109 13.38 -9.95 6.16
CA SER A 109 12.90 -11.01 7.05
C SER A 109 11.52 -10.68 7.63
N GLN A 110 11.26 -9.42 7.96
CA GLN A 110 9.94 -8.97 8.41
C GLN A 110 8.91 -9.07 7.28
N ILE A 111 9.24 -8.60 6.08
CA ILE A 111 8.38 -8.73 4.90
C ILE A 111 8.03 -10.21 4.69
N ARG A 112 9.04 -11.09 4.73
CA ARG A 112 8.84 -12.54 4.55
C ARG A 112 7.91 -13.12 5.61
N THR A 113 8.05 -12.72 6.87
CA THR A 113 7.17 -13.14 7.95
C THR A 113 5.73 -12.71 7.67
N VAL A 114 5.51 -11.45 7.31
CA VAL A 114 4.17 -10.91 6.98
C VAL A 114 3.56 -11.68 5.81
N ILE A 115 4.30 -11.88 4.72
CA ILE A 115 3.79 -12.58 3.52
C ILE A 115 3.49 -14.06 3.83
N ARG A 116 4.33 -14.73 4.63
CA ARG A 116 4.10 -16.13 5.04
C ARG A 116 2.86 -16.24 5.92
N THR A 117 2.73 -15.36 6.93
CA THR A 117 1.53 -15.33 7.80
C THR A 117 0.27 -15.07 6.98
N PHE A 118 0.32 -14.12 6.05
CA PHE A 118 -0.79 -13.87 5.14
C PHE A 118 -1.15 -15.11 4.31
N LYS A 119 -0.17 -15.77 3.70
CA LYS A 119 -0.37 -17.02 2.93
C LYS A 119 -1.03 -18.11 3.77
N GLU A 120 -0.56 -18.34 4.99
CA GLU A 120 -1.11 -19.34 5.91
C GLU A 120 -2.54 -18.99 6.32
N ALA A 121 -2.83 -17.70 6.56
CA ALA A 121 -4.16 -17.24 6.93
C ALA A 121 -5.18 -17.33 5.77
N LEU A 122 -4.73 -17.26 4.51
CA LEU A 122 -5.63 -17.24 3.36
C LEU A 122 -6.64 -18.39 3.36
N HIS A 123 -6.18 -19.62 3.61
CA HIS A 123 -7.02 -20.82 3.50
C HIS A 123 -7.50 -21.36 4.85
N THR A 124 -7.09 -20.75 5.94
CA THR A 124 -7.49 -21.15 7.29
C THR A 124 -8.47 -20.19 7.93
N THR A 125 -8.23 -18.90 7.79
CA THR A 125 -8.96 -17.85 8.50
C THR A 125 -9.72 -16.92 7.56
N LEU A 126 -9.05 -16.44 6.49
CA LEU A 126 -9.63 -15.42 5.62
C LEU A 126 -10.62 -16.02 4.61
N PHE A 127 -10.23 -17.11 3.95
CA PHE A 127 -11.05 -17.80 2.94
C PHE A 127 -10.96 -19.32 3.08
N PRO A 128 -11.50 -19.90 4.15
CA PRO A 128 -11.29 -21.33 4.49
C PRO A 128 -11.83 -22.31 3.44
N TYR A 129 -12.74 -21.87 2.57
CA TYR A 129 -13.34 -22.71 1.54
C TYR A 129 -12.79 -22.48 0.13
N ARG A 130 -11.81 -21.59 -0.03
CA ARG A 130 -11.22 -21.24 -1.33
C ARG A 130 -9.85 -21.86 -1.49
N LYS A 131 -9.59 -22.37 -2.69
CA LYS A 131 -8.25 -22.87 -3.08
C LYS A 131 -7.43 -21.79 -3.79
N GLU A 132 -8.10 -20.83 -4.42
CA GLU A 132 -7.45 -19.79 -5.18
C GLU A 132 -7.05 -18.61 -4.30
N VAL A 133 -5.90 -18.04 -4.56
CA VAL A 133 -5.47 -16.79 -3.91
C VAL A 133 -6.37 -15.66 -4.39
N PRO A 134 -7.01 -14.89 -3.51
CA PRO A 134 -7.86 -13.77 -3.89
C PRO A 134 -7.04 -12.66 -4.58
N LYS A 135 -7.69 -11.81 -5.36
CA LYS A 135 -7.04 -10.61 -5.90
C LYS A 135 -6.62 -9.73 -4.74
N THR A 136 -5.32 -9.57 -4.59
CA THR A 136 -4.71 -8.89 -3.44
C THR A 136 -3.89 -7.70 -3.90
N LEU A 137 -4.10 -6.55 -3.26
CA LEU A 137 -3.28 -5.37 -3.45
C LEU A 137 -2.42 -5.13 -2.21
N ILE A 138 -1.11 -5.06 -2.39
CA ILE A 138 -0.13 -4.79 -1.32
C ILE A 138 0.39 -3.37 -1.48
N PHE A 139 0.32 -2.58 -0.41
CA PHE A 139 0.88 -1.24 -0.36
C PHE A 139 2.29 -1.25 0.19
N ALA A 140 3.23 -0.77 -0.60
CA ALA A 140 4.64 -0.63 -0.25
C ALA A 140 4.97 0.84 0.05
N LYS A 141 5.97 1.07 0.89
CA LYS A 141 6.41 2.43 1.28
C LYS A 141 7.20 3.14 0.19
N THR A 142 7.96 2.39 -0.60
CA THR A 142 8.81 2.91 -1.68
C THR A 142 8.83 1.94 -2.85
N ASP A 143 9.27 2.41 -4.01
CA ASP A 143 9.41 1.59 -5.21
C ASP A 143 10.40 0.42 -5.02
N SER A 144 11.51 0.65 -4.30
CA SER A 144 12.45 -0.42 -3.93
C SER A 144 11.84 -1.44 -2.98
N HIS A 145 11.03 -0.98 -2.01
CA HIS A 145 10.28 -1.87 -1.13
C HIS A 145 9.28 -2.73 -1.92
N ALA A 146 8.64 -2.15 -2.94
CA ALA A 146 7.74 -2.91 -3.82
C ALA A 146 8.46 -4.04 -4.57
N ASP A 147 9.70 -3.82 -5.04
CA ASP A 147 10.47 -4.88 -5.68
C ASP A 147 10.83 -6.01 -4.72
N ASP A 148 11.22 -5.68 -3.48
CA ASP A 148 11.53 -6.68 -2.46
C ASP A 148 10.28 -7.50 -2.11
N ILE A 149 9.11 -6.87 -1.98
CA ILE A 149 7.84 -7.55 -1.74
C ILE A 149 7.49 -8.48 -2.91
N VAL A 150 7.58 -8.01 -4.16
CA VAL A 150 7.27 -8.83 -5.34
C VAL A 150 8.13 -10.08 -5.38
N GLN A 151 9.44 -9.95 -5.11
CA GLN A 151 10.34 -11.09 -5.06
C GLN A 151 9.95 -12.06 -3.95
N ILE A 152 9.73 -11.57 -2.73
CA ILE A 152 9.39 -12.41 -1.58
C ILE A 152 8.04 -13.10 -1.78
N VAL A 153 7.03 -12.42 -2.35
CA VAL A 153 5.74 -13.04 -2.68
C VAL A 153 5.92 -14.21 -3.63
N ARG A 154 6.68 -14.04 -4.71
CA ARG A 154 6.94 -15.10 -5.68
C ARG A 154 7.65 -16.31 -5.04
N GLU A 155 8.64 -16.06 -4.20
CA GLU A 155 9.36 -17.11 -3.47
C GLU A 155 8.44 -17.86 -2.49
N GLU A 156 7.69 -17.14 -1.66
CA GLU A 156 6.84 -17.77 -0.64
C GLU A 156 5.64 -18.51 -1.23
N PHE A 157 5.05 -18.02 -2.31
CA PHE A 157 3.95 -18.70 -2.99
C PHE A 157 4.44 -19.82 -3.93
N GLY A 158 5.70 -19.76 -4.37
CA GLY A 158 6.27 -20.72 -5.32
C GLY A 158 5.70 -20.57 -6.73
N GLU A 159 5.26 -19.36 -7.08
CA GLU A 159 4.57 -19.04 -8.33
C GLU A 159 5.44 -18.26 -9.30
N GLY A 160 5.09 -18.29 -10.58
CA GLY A 160 5.83 -17.61 -11.64
C GLY A 160 5.72 -16.08 -11.62
N ASN A 161 6.42 -15.44 -12.54
CA ASN A 161 6.54 -13.99 -12.63
C ASN A 161 5.21 -13.26 -12.85
N ASP A 162 4.24 -13.90 -13.45
CA ASP A 162 2.93 -13.29 -13.74
C ASP A 162 1.99 -13.32 -12.55
N PHE A 163 2.27 -14.14 -11.55
CA PHE A 163 1.45 -14.25 -10.36
C PHE A 163 1.45 -12.98 -9.50
N CYS A 164 2.62 -12.36 -9.34
CA CYS A 164 2.79 -11.11 -8.59
C CYS A 164 3.52 -10.08 -9.44
N ARG A 165 2.92 -8.90 -9.60
CA ARG A 165 3.47 -7.81 -10.43
C ARG A 165 3.49 -6.49 -9.68
N LYS A 166 4.50 -5.67 -9.98
CA LYS A 166 4.60 -4.30 -9.48
C LYS A 166 3.79 -3.36 -10.37
N ILE A 167 2.99 -2.48 -9.75
CA ILE A 167 2.22 -1.41 -10.42
C ILE A 167 2.59 -0.09 -9.75
N THR A 168 3.63 0.56 -10.29
CA THR A 168 4.12 1.87 -9.84
C THR A 168 4.49 2.70 -11.05
N TYR A 169 4.57 4.01 -10.91
CA TYR A 169 4.93 4.91 -12.02
C TYR A 169 6.31 4.62 -12.64
N SER A 170 7.21 3.99 -11.89
CA SER A 170 8.54 3.59 -12.36
C SER A 170 8.58 2.20 -13.01
N ALA A 171 7.48 1.44 -12.95
CA ALA A 171 7.41 0.11 -13.54
C ALA A 171 7.33 0.17 -15.07
N GLN A 172 7.77 -0.89 -15.72
CA GLN A 172 7.63 -1.01 -17.16
C GLN A 172 6.16 -1.26 -17.53
N ASN A 173 5.56 -0.33 -18.29
CA ASN A 173 4.18 -0.39 -18.75
C ASN A 173 3.13 -0.64 -17.64
N PRO A 174 3.06 0.24 -16.64
CA PRO A 174 2.23 0.00 -15.45
C PRO A 174 0.73 -0.04 -15.76
N GLU A 175 0.27 0.69 -16.78
CA GLU A 175 -1.14 0.70 -17.19
C GLU A 175 -1.58 -0.64 -17.79
N ALA A 176 -0.72 -1.29 -18.58
CA ALA A 176 -1.02 -2.62 -19.10
C ALA A 176 -1.09 -3.65 -17.97
N VAL A 177 -0.17 -3.58 -16.98
CA VAL A 177 -0.21 -4.45 -15.80
C VAL A 177 -1.46 -4.19 -14.97
N LEU A 178 -1.87 -2.94 -14.81
CA LEU A 178 -3.12 -2.57 -14.13
C LEU A 178 -4.35 -3.10 -14.89
N SER A 179 -4.36 -3.02 -16.21
CA SER A 179 -5.42 -3.60 -17.03
C SER A 179 -5.51 -5.12 -16.85
N SER A 180 -4.38 -5.82 -16.88
CA SER A 180 -4.34 -7.26 -16.62
C SER A 180 -4.79 -7.59 -15.17
N PHE A 181 -4.40 -6.79 -14.20
CA PHE A 181 -4.84 -6.98 -12.81
C PHE A 181 -6.36 -6.84 -12.64
N ARG A 182 -6.99 -5.99 -13.45
CA ARG A 182 -8.46 -5.82 -13.46
C ARG A 182 -9.19 -6.96 -14.15
N ASN A 183 -8.67 -7.43 -15.29
CA ASN A 183 -9.45 -8.21 -16.24
C ASN A 183 -8.99 -9.67 -16.36
N ASP A 184 -7.72 -9.96 -16.10
CA ASP A 184 -7.14 -11.28 -16.31
C ASP A 184 -7.08 -12.07 -15.01
N TYR A 185 -6.88 -13.38 -15.12
CA TYR A 185 -6.66 -14.25 -13.96
C TYR A 185 -5.40 -13.82 -13.18
N ASN A 186 -4.28 -13.65 -13.89
CA ASN A 186 -3.03 -13.11 -13.36
C ASN A 186 -2.83 -11.64 -13.77
N PRO A 187 -2.16 -10.83 -12.94
CA PRO A 187 -1.59 -11.18 -11.62
C PRO A 187 -2.67 -11.39 -10.55
N ARG A 188 -2.44 -12.33 -9.63
CA ARG A 188 -3.29 -12.50 -8.44
C ARG A 188 -2.95 -11.46 -7.38
N ILE A 189 -1.67 -11.11 -7.27
CA ILE A 189 -1.17 -10.13 -6.31
C ILE A 189 -0.52 -8.97 -7.07
N ALA A 190 -0.89 -7.75 -6.73
CA ALA A 190 -0.26 -6.53 -7.20
C ALA A 190 0.40 -5.78 -6.05
N VAL A 191 1.57 -5.19 -6.29
CA VAL A 191 2.27 -4.36 -5.31
C VAL A 191 2.37 -2.94 -5.84
N THR A 192 1.89 -1.98 -5.08
CA THR A 192 1.88 -0.56 -5.45
C THR A 192 2.47 0.31 -4.35
N VAL A 193 2.80 1.54 -4.67
CA VAL A 193 3.15 2.59 -3.68
C VAL A 193 1.99 3.57 -3.58
N ASP A 194 1.66 4.24 -4.67
CA ASP A 194 0.67 5.31 -4.74
C ASP A 194 -0.14 5.32 -6.04
N MET A 195 0.25 4.54 -7.05
CA MET A 195 -0.40 4.54 -8.35
C MET A 195 -1.83 3.99 -8.30
N ILE A 196 -2.08 3.00 -7.44
CA ILE A 196 -3.42 2.48 -7.17
C ILE A 196 -3.86 3.03 -5.81
N ALA A 197 -4.36 4.24 -5.82
CA ALA A 197 -4.89 4.92 -4.65
C ALA A 197 -6.34 5.34 -4.90
N THR A 198 -6.76 6.47 -4.36
CA THR A 198 -8.10 7.02 -4.59
C THR A 198 -8.35 7.30 -6.07
N GLY A 199 -9.54 6.93 -6.55
CA GLY A 199 -9.96 7.16 -7.93
C GLY A 199 -9.59 6.07 -8.93
N THR A 200 -8.89 5.01 -8.51
CA THR A 200 -8.60 3.86 -9.36
C THR A 200 -9.57 2.72 -9.05
N ASP A 201 -10.50 2.46 -9.94
CA ASP A 201 -11.46 1.37 -9.79
C ASP A 201 -10.84 0.03 -10.21
N VAL A 202 -10.74 -0.90 -9.27
CA VAL A 202 -10.34 -2.30 -9.49
C VAL A 202 -11.31 -3.21 -8.75
N LYS A 203 -12.45 -3.47 -9.37
CA LYS A 203 -13.56 -4.23 -8.77
C LYS A 203 -13.20 -5.61 -8.21
N PRO A 204 -12.29 -6.41 -8.81
CA PRO A 204 -12.00 -7.76 -8.31
C PRO A 204 -11.08 -7.80 -7.09
N ILE A 205 -10.65 -6.68 -6.53
CA ILE A 205 -9.83 -6.68 -5.29
C ILE A 205 -10.67 -7.21 -4.13
N GLU A 206 -10.11 -8.17 -3.41
CA GLU A 206 -10.72 -8.82 -2.25
C GLU A 206 -9.87 -8.65 -0.98
N CYS A 207 -8.55 -8.43 -1.13
CA CYS A 207 -7.64 -8.21 -0.01
C CYS A 207 -6.79 -6.96 -0.22
N LEU A 208 -6.60 -6.20 0.86
CA LEU A 208 -5.62 -5.13 0.95
C LEU A 208 -4.61 -5.48 2.04
N LEU A 209 -3.33 -5.39 1.74
CA LEU A 209 -2.25 -5.64 2.69
C LEU A 209 -1.35 -4.40 2.78
N PHE A 210 -1.17 -3.89 3.98
CA PHE A 210 -0.30 -2.75 4.27
C PHE A 210 0.98 -3.23 4.96
N THR A 211 2.16 -2.85 4.41
CA THR A 211 3.48 -3.31 4.87
C THR A 211 4.42 -2.15 5.22
#